data_21e6e2d55c6c2efb2739608a220ce695
#
_entry.id   21e6e2d55c6c2efb2739608a220ce695
#
_cell.length_a   1.000
_cell.length_b   1.000
_cell.length_c   1.000
_cell.angle_alpha   90.00
_cell.angle_beta   90.00
_cell.angle_gamma   90.00
#
_symmetry.space_group_name_H-M   'P 1'
#
loop_
_entity.id
_entity.type
_entity.pdbx_description
1 polymer ?
#
loop_
_entity_poly.entity_id
_entity_poly.type
_entity_poly.pdbx_seq_one_letter_code
_entity_poly.pdbx_strand_id
1 'polypeptide(L)'
;GKMRPLGIPSFEDKLVQEAVRMVLEAIYEGHFEWTSHGFRPNRSCHTALKSLQNNFNGAKWFIEGDIKGFFDNIDHDVLIEIMKGRIADDRFLRLIRKFLNAGYMEEWQFNKTYSGTPQGGIISPILANIYLDKFDKYMDEYANKFNKGTARSRNKDICKLNSRVHYLKRRINEVEDVNVRTRMVEELHEKQKRILTMPSGNDMDVNFRRLKYVRY
;
A
#
# COMPACT_ATOMS: atom_id res chain seq x y z
N GLY A 1 -26.42 9.24 7.33
CA GLY A 1 -25.43 8.23 6.89
C GLY A 1 -26.12 6.86 6.84
N LYS A 2 -25.72 6.02 5.88
CA LYS A 2 -26.25 4.65 5.75
C LYS A 2 -25.79 3.84 6.96
N MET A 3 -26.71 3.28 7.74
CA MET A 3 -26.37 2.35 8.82
C MET A 3 -25.80 1.06 8.24
N ARG A 4 -24.74 0.54 8.85
CA ARG A 4 -24.16 -0.75 8.50
C ARG A 4 -24.58 -1.78 9.54
N PRO A 5 -25.25 -2.89 9.17
CA PRO A 5 -25.59 -3.91 10.13
C PRO A 5 -24.32 -4.55 10.70
N LEU A 6 -24.25 -4.68 12.02
CA LEU A 6 -23.17 -5.37 12.71
C LEU A 6 -23.69 -6.71 13.21
N GLY A 7 -23.15 -7.81 12.71
CA GLY A 7 -23.45 -9.15 13.19
C GLY A 7 -22.74 -9.45 14.49
N ILE A 8 -23.47 -9.92 15.49
CA ILE A 8 -22.89 -10.32 16.77
C ILE A 8 -23.03 -11.85 16.89
N PRO A 9 -21.92 -12.62 16.76
CA PRO A 9 -21.95 -14.08 16.95
C PRO A 9 -22.33 -14.47 18.38
N SER A 10 -22.87 -15.66 18.56
CA SER A 10 -23.10 -16.24 19.89
C SER A 10 -21.77 -16.38 20.65
N PHE A 11 -21.84 -16.60 21.97
CA PHE A 11 -20.62 -16.77 22.78
C PHE A 11 -19.81 -18.00 22.32
N GLU A 12 -20.47 -19.11 22.09
CA GLU A 12 -19.86 -20.35 21.61
C GLU A 12 -19.22 -20.15 20.22
N ASP A 13 -19.94 -19.50 19.30
CA ASP A 13 -19.40 -19.19 17.97
C ASP A 13 -18.16 -18.30 18.04
N LYS A 14 -18.13 -17.33 18.97
CA LYS A 14 -16.95 -16.49 19.19
C LYS A 14 -15.72 -17.30 19.61
N LEU A 15 -15.90 -18.25 20.54
CA LEU A 15 -14.81 -19.13 20.99
C LEU A 15 -14.27 -19.98 19.85
N VAL A 16 -15.17 -20.61 19.08
CA VAL A 16 -14.76 -21.45 17.95
C VAL A 16 -14.12 -20.62 16.83
N GLN A 17 -14.68 -19.46 16.52
CA GLN A 17 -14.10 -18.55 15.53
C GLN A 17 -12.72 -18.07 15.97
N GLU A 18 -12.50 -17.78 17.25
CA GLU A 18 -11.18 -17.38 17.76
C GLU A 18 -10.14 -18.49 17.61
N ALA A 19 -10.50 -19.73 17.99
CA ALA A 19 -9.64 -20.89 17.79
C ALA A 19 -9.27 -21.08 16.31
N VAL A 20 -10.24 -20.96 15.41
CA VAL A 20 -10.03 -21.04 13.96
C VAL A 20 -9.13 -19.87 13.48
N ARG A 21 -9.37 -18.65 13.96
CA ARG A 21 -8.54 -17.48 13.63
C ARG A 21 -7.07 -17.73 13.99
N MET A 22 -6.81 -18.27 15.19
CA MET A 22 -5.44 -18.56 15.64
C MET A 22 -4.73 -19.57 14.73
N VAL A 23 -5.45 -20.61 14.29
CA VAL A 23 -4.90 -21.60 13.34
C VAL A 23 -4.62 -20.97 11.98
N LEU A 24 -5.55 -20.19 11.45
CA LEU A 24 -5.38 -19.49 10.17
C LEU A 24 -4.24 -18.49 10.23
N GLU A 25 -4.12 -17.75 11.32
CA GLU A 25 -3.03 -16.79 11.52
C GLU A 25 -1.67 -17.50 11.52
N ALA A 26 -1.53 -18.61 12.23
CA ALA A 26 -0.30 -19.41 12.23
C ALA A 26 0.08 -19.93 10.83
N ILE A 27 -0.91 -20.27 9.99
CA ILE A 27 -0.68 -20.76 8.63
C ILE A 27 -0.32 -19.62 7.66
N TYR A 28 -0.99 -18.47 7.76
CA TYR A 28 -0.96 -17.45 6.71
C TYR A 28 -0.11 -16.23 7.02
N GLU A 29 0.08 -15.84 8.31
CA GLU A 29 0.75 -14.58 8.66
C GLU A 29 2.16 -14.47 8.08
N GLY A 30 2.93 -15.56 8.09
CA GLY A 30 4.28 -15.59 7.52
C GLY A 30 4.33 -15.52 5.99
N HIS A 31 3.18 -15.54 5.32
CA HIS A 31 3.07 -15.58 3.85
C HIS A 31 2.44 -14.34 3.23
N PHE A 32 1.86 -13.49 4.06
CA PHE A 32 1.29 -12.22 3.59
C PHE A 32 2.39 -11.23 3.19
N GLU A 33 2.14 -10.49 2.13
CA GLU A 33 3.06 -9.49 1.66
C GLU A 33 3.31 -8.40 2.72
N TRP A 34 4.53 -7.87 2.74
CA TRP A 34 4.93 -6.80 3.66
C TRP A 34 4.13 -5.51 3.44
N THR A 35 3.55 -5.32 2.27
CA THR A 35 2.71 -4.18 1.86
C THR A 35 1.30 -4.21 2.43
N SER A 36 0.88 -5.34 3.00
CA SER A 36 -0.42 -5.53 3.64
C SER A 36 -0.35 -5.19 5.13
N HIS A 37 -1.17 -4.25 5.59
CA HIS A 37 -1.15 -3.74 6.96
C HIS A 37 -2.47 -3.93 7.73
N GLY A 38 -3.61 -4.09 7.04
CA GLY A 38 -4.91 -4.18 7.69
C GLY A 38 -5.11 -5.47 8.47
N PHE A 39 -5.65 -5.38 9.69
CA PHE A 39 -6.07 -6.52 10.52
C PHE A 39 -5.00 -7.61 10.73
N ARG A 40 -3.74 -7.23 10.83
CA ARG A 40 -2.62 -8.17 11.05
C ARG A 40 -1.94 -7.89 12.40
N PRO A 41 -1.35 -8.93 13.07
CA PRO A 41 -0.57 -8.73 14.28
C PRO A 41 0.57 -7.72 14.07
N ASN A 42 0.79 -6.86 15.04
CA ASN A 42 1.84 -5.82 15.02
C ASN A 42 1.77 -4.82 13.84
N ARG A 43 0.63 -4.78 13.13
CA ARG A 43 0.39 -3.85 12.03
C ARG A 43 -0.86 -3.01 12.29
N SER A 44 -0.89 -1.82 11.74
CA SER A 44 -1.98 -0.85 11.96
C SER A 44 -2.00 0.19 10.83
N CYS A 45 -3.00 1.09 10.84
CA CYS A 45 -3.00 2.25 9.96
C CYS A 45 -1.72 3.10 10.11
N HIS A 46 -1.17 3.22 11.33
CA HIS A 46 0.08 3.94 11.56
C HIS A 46 1.28 3.27 10.88
N THR A 47 1.36 1.94 10.86
CA THR A 47 2.42 1.24 10.14
C THR A 47 2.28 1.39 8.63
N ALA A 48 1.06 1.44 8.09
CA ALA A 48 0.79 1.74 6.69
C ALA A 48 1.22 3.18 6.34
N LEU A 49 0.83 4.16 7.15
CA LEU A 49 1.22 5.57 6.97
C LEU A 49 2.74 5.75 7.04
N LYS A 50 3.41 5.08 7.99
CA LYS A 50 4.87 5.09 8.09
C LYS A 50 5.52 4.46 6.86
N SER A 51 4.93 3.40 6.31
CA SER A 51 5.39 2.80 5.05
C SER A 51 5.25 3.76 3.87
N LEU A 52 4.13 4.50 3.78
CA LEU A 52 3.95 5.56 2.79
C LEU A 52 5.02 6.65 2.95
N GLN A 53 5.19 7.18 4.15
CA GLN A 53 6.15 8.25 4.43
C GLN A 53 7.59 7.85 4.05
N ASN A 54 8.00 6.63 4.38
CA ASN A 54 9.37 6.18 4.16
C ASN A 54 9.63 5.72 2.72
N ASN A 55 8.65 5.09 2.08
CA ASN A 55 8.87 4.38 0.83
C ASN A 55 8.35 5.12 -0.42
N PHE A 56 7.41 6.08 -0.28
CA PHE A 56 6.80 6.76 -1.42
C PHE A 56 7.48 8.08 -1.80
N ASN A 57 8.69 8.32 -1.31
CA ASN A 57 9.46 9.50 -1.65
C ASN A 57 9.66 9.61 -3.16
N GLY A 58 9.42 10.82 -3.70
CA GLY A 58 9.54 11.11 -5.13
C GLY A 58 8.39 10.57 -5.99
N ALA A 59 7.31 10.07 -5.38
CA ALA A 59 6.08 9.76 -6.09
C ALA A 59 5.45 11.05 -6.64
N LYS A 60 5.06 11.02 -7.93
CA LYS A 60 4.37 12.13 -8.59
C LYS A 60 2.87 11.92 -8.65
N TRP A 61 2.46 10.69 -8.79
CA TRP A 61 1.07 10.28 -8.89
C TRP A 61 0.72 9.41 -7.70
N PHE A 62 -0.39 9.70 -7.11
CA PHE A 62 -1.00 8.91 -6.05
C PHE A 62 -2.34 8.42 -6.56
N ILE A 63 -2.54 7.10 -6.53
CA ILE A 63 -3.79 6.46 -6.90
C ILE A 63 -4.34 5.82 -5.65
N GLU A 64 -5.48 6.29 -5.19
CA GLU A 64 -6.22 5.74 -4.07
C GLU A 64 -7.39 4.94 -4.61
N GLY A 65 -7.59 3.73 -4.09
CA GLY A 65 -8.70 2.86 -4.43
C GLY A 65 -9.33 2.29 -3.18
N ASP A 66 -10.67 2.18 -3.18
CA ASP A 66 -11.45 1.51 -2.16
C ASP A 66 -12.33 0.44 -2.80
N ILE A 67 -12.42 -0.74 -2.15
CA ILE A 67 -13.24 -1.84 -2.64
C ILE A 67 -14.61 -1.73 -1.99
N LYS A 68 -15.59 -1.26 -2.75
CA LYS A 68 -16.95 -1.08 -2.26
C LYS A 68 -17.56 -2.41 -1.82
N GLY A 69 -18.02 -2.47 -0.56
CA GLY A 69 -18.71 -3.63 -0.02
C GLY A 69 -17.87 -4.91 -0.05
N PHE A 70 -16.56 -4.81 0.20
CA PHE A 70 -15.64 -5.94 0.08
C PHE A 70 -16.09 -7.15 0.90
N PHE A 71 -16.40 -6.94 2.19
CA PHE A 71 -16.83 -8.02 3.08
C PHE A 71 -18.16 -8.68 2.64
N ASP A 72 -19.02 -7.93 1.98
CA ASP A 72 -20.33 -8.43 1.52
C ASP A 72 -20.22 -9.20 0.19
N ASN A 73 -19.12 -9.03 -0.54
CA ASN A 73 -18.93 -9.57 -1.89
C ASN A 73 -17.80 -10.61 -1.99
N ILE A 74 -17.25 -11.10 -0.89
CA ILE A 74 -16.29 -12.21 -0.92
C ILE A 74 -16.97 -13.45 -1.45
N ASP A 75 -16.47 -14.00 -2.56
CA ASP A 75 -16.94 -15.25 -3.11
C ASP A 75 -16.44 -16.43 -2.25
N HIS A 76 -17.37 -17.21 -1.71
CA HIS A 76 -17.07 -18.31 -0.81
C HIS A 76 -16.31 -19.45 -1.50
N ASP A 77 -16.62 -19.75 -2.75
CA ASP A 77 -15.99 -20.84 -3.49
C ASP A 77 -14.56 -20.46 -3.84
N VAL A 78 -14.35 -19.25 -4.30
CA VAL A 78 -13.01 -18.69 -4.57
C VAL A 78 -12.16 -18.66 -3.30
N LEU A 79 -12.72 -18.22 -2.18
CA LEU A 79 -12.00 -18.19 -0.90
C LEU A 79 -11.56 -19.60 -0.47
N ILE A 80 -12.47 -20.57 -0.50
CA ILE A 80 -12.18 -21.97 -0.15
C ILE A 80 -11.13 -22.56 -1.09
N GLU A 81 -11.18 -22.25 -2.39
CA GLU A 81 -10.19 -22.71 -3.35
C GLU A 81 -8.79 -22.13 -3.09
N ILE A 82 -8.72 -20.83 -2.72
CA ILE A 82 -7.47 -20.22 -2.27
C ILE A 82 -6.92 -20.94 -1.03
N MET A 83 -7.80 -21.29 -0.08
CA MET A 83 -7.41 -21.96 1.15
C MET A 83 -6.93 -23.39 0.92
N LYS A 84 -7.51 -24.14 -0.01
CA LYS A 84 -7.06 -25.48 -0.40
C LYS A 84 -5.61 -25.52 -0.85
N GLY A 85 -5.09 -24.46 -1.39
CA GLY A 85 -3.68 -24.36 -1.76
C GLY A 85 -2.69 -24.55 -0.59
N ARG A 86 -3.16 -24.44 0.66
CA ARG A 86 -2.34 -24.58 1.88
C ARG A 86 -2.92 -25.52 2.92
N ILE A 87 -4.21 -25.75 2.90
CA ILE A 87 -4.94 -26.56 3.89
C ILE A 87 -5.50 -27.78 3.18
N ALA A 88 -4.96 -28.95 3.50
CA ALA A 88 -5.39 -30.22 2.94
C ALA A 88 -6.56 -30.86 3.73
N ASP A 89 -6.88 -30.36 4.94
CA ASP A 89 -7.96 -30.92 5.76
C ASP A 89 -9.34 -30.42 5.28
N ASP A 90 -10.04 -31.27 4.55
CA ASP A 90 -11.40 -30.98 4.08
C ASP A 90 -12.41 -30.76 5.20
N ARG A 91 -12.20 -31.32 6.39
CA ARG A 91 -13.12 -31.10 7.53
C ARG A 91 -12.97 -29.68 8.04
N PHE A 92 -11.74 -29.17 8.10
CA PHE A 92 -11.48 -27.79 8.48
C PHE A 92 -12.06 -26.82 7.44
N LEU A 93 -11.86 -27.07 6.16
CA LEU A 93 -12.43 -26.24 5.07
C LEU A 93 -13.97 -26.26 5.09
N ARG A 94 -14.59 -27.42 5.38
CA ARG A 94 -16.06 -27.50 5.57
C ARG A 94 -16.54 -26.69 6.78
N LEU A 95 -15.75 -26.64 7.86
CA LEU A 95 -16.07 -25.80 9.02
C LEU A 95 -16.08 -24.32 8.62
N ILE A 96 -15.05 -23.85 7.92
CA ILE A 96 -14.99 -22.47 7.40
C ILE A 96 -16.21 -22.17 6.52
N ARG A 97 -16.55 -23.08 5.59
CA ARG A 97 -17.73 -22.93 4.73
C ARG A 97 -19.03 -22.84 5.53
N LYS A 98 -19.16 -23.57 6.63
CA LYS A 98 -20.32 -23.45 7.52
C LYS A 98 -20.42 -22.06 8.13
N PHE A 99 -19.31 -21.46 8.59
CA PHE A 99 -19.31 -20.10 9.09
C PHE A 99 -19.72 -19.09 8.00
N LEU A 100 -19.19 -19.24 6.79
CA LEU A 100 -19.53 -18.37 5.67
C LEU A 100 -21.02 -18.44 5.30
N ASN A 101 -21.61 -19.62 5.38
CA ASN A 101 -23.02 -19.88 5.02
C ASN A 101 -23.99 -19.78 6.21
N ALA A 102 -23.52 -19.43 7.41
CA ALA A 102 -24.34 -19.45 8.62
C ALA A 102 -25.54 -18.49 8.57
N GLY A 103 -25.47 -17.45 7.72
CA GLY A 103 -26.52 -16.42 7.68
C GLY A 103 -26.49 -15.49 8.90
N TYR A 104 -27.53 -14.73 9.03
CA TYR A 104 -27.73 -13.83 10.19
C TYR A 104 -29.20 -13.64 10.50
N MET A 105 -29.47 -13.30 11.74
CA MET A 105 -30.82 -12.95 12.22
C MET A 105 -30.95 -11.42 12.25
N GLU A 106 -31.97 -10.89 11.58
CA GLU A 106 -32.33 -9.48 11.62
C GLU A 106 -33.85 -9.38 11.85
N GLU A 107 -34.29 -8.61 12.81
CA GLU A 107 -35.71 -8.45 13.18
C GLU A 107 -36.44 -9.81 13.37
N TRP A 108 -35.76 -10.78 14.00
CA TRP A 108 -36.26 -12.16 14.20
C TRP A 108 -36.48 -12.97 12.91
N GLN A 109 -35.97 -12.49 11.77
CA GLN A 109 -35.98 -13.20 10.50
C GLN A 109 -34.59 -13.73 10.15
N PHE A 110 -34.54 -14.96 9.69
CA PHE A 110 -33.30 -15.58 9.24
C PHE A 110 -33.01 -15.20 7.79
N ASN A 111 -31.81 -14.62 7.59
CA ASN A 111 -31.30 -14.27 6.27
C ASN A 111 -30.10 -15.17 5.91
N LYS A 112 -30.16 -15.81 4.75
CA LYS A 112 -29.05 -16.61 4.23
C LYS A 112 -27.95 -15.72 3.68
N THR A 113 -26.70 -16.10 3.94
CA THR A 113 -25.50 -15.47 3.34
C THR A 113 -25.06 -16.29 2.13
N TYR A 114 -25.16 -15.72 0.94
CA TYR A 114 -24.73 -16.34 -0.31
C TYR A 114 -23.32 -15.91 -0.73
N SER A 115 -22.88 -14.76 -0.27
CA SER A 115 -21.55 -14.20 -0.46
C SER A 115 -21.16 -13.38 0.76
N GLY A 116 -19.88 -13.09 0.88
CA GLY A 116 -19.37 -12.24 1.94
C GLY A 116 -19.14 -12.97 3.26
N THR A 117 -18.63 -12.19 4.20
CA THR A 117 -18.44 -12.62 5.59
C THR A 117 -19.24 -11.69 6.50
N PRO A 118 -19.93 -12.22 7.53
CA PRO A 118 -20.70 -11.38 8.45
C PRO A 118 -19.83 -10.28 9.05
N GLN A 119 -20.26 -9.02 8.93
CA GLN A 119 -19.57 -7.91 9.58
C GLN A 119 -19.68 -8.09 11.10
N GLY A 120 -18.52 -8.16 11.77
CA GLY A 120 -18.43 -8.44 13.22
C GLY A 120 -18.02 -9.88 13.58
N GLY A 121 -17.89 -10.78 12.59
CA GLY A 121 -17.28 -12.09 12.80
C GLY A 121 -15.78 -11.99 13.13
N ILE A 122 -15.32 -12.77 14.11
CA ILE A 122 -13.92 -12.77 14.57
C ILE A 122 -12.97 -13.25 13.46
N ILE A 123 -13.39 -14.19 12.64
CA ILE A 123 -12.59 -14.73 11.53
C ILE A 123 -12.65 -13.88 10.26
N SER A 124 -13.61 -12.97 10.12
CA SER A 124 -13.82 -12.20 8.90
C SER A 124 -12.57 -11.41 8.45
N PRO A 125 -11.81 -10.73 9.34
CA PRO A 125 -10.60 -10.02 8.95
C PRO A 125 -9.50 -10.90 8.38
N ILE A 126 -9.26 -12.08 8.98
CA ILE A 126 -8.21 -12.99 8.47
C ILE A 126 -8.62 -13.62 7.13
N LEU A 127 -9.90 -13.97 6.95
CA LEU A 127 -10.41 -14.47 5.68
C LEU A 127 -10.30 -13.42 4.57
N ALA A 128 -10.59 -12.16 4.90
CA ALA A 128 -10.38 -11.02 4.00
C ALA A 128 -8.92 -10.89 3.57
N ASN A 129 -7.98 -11.00 4.49
CA ASN A 129 -6.56 -10.95 4.18
C ASN A 129 -6.11 -12.13 3.32
N ILE A 130 -6.61 -13.36 3.58
CA ILE A 130 -6.33 -14.54 2.75
C ILE A 130 -6.83 -14.33 1.32
N TYR A 131 -8.02 -13.76 1.16
CA TYR A 131 -8.59 -13.45 -0.16
C TYR A 131 -7.77 -12.40 -0.90
N LEU A 132 -7.42 -11.29 -0.24
CA LEU A 132 -6.68 -10.17 -0.81
C LEU A 132 -5.18 -10.46 -1.02
N ASP A 133 -4.61 -11.48 -0.39
CA ASP A 133 -3.22 -11.89 -0.59
C ASP A 133 -2.92 -12.20 -2.07
N LYS A 134 -3.91 -12.72 -2.82
CA LYS A 134 -3.79 -12.92 -4.26
C LYS A 134 -3.60 -11.60 -5.01
N PHE A 135 -4.33 -10.57 -4.60
CA PHE A 135 -4.19 -9.24 -5.18
C PHE A 135 -2.86 -8.58 -4.78
N ASP A 136 -2.44 -8.72 -3.51
CA ASP A 136 -1.16 -8.20 -3.05
C ASP A 136 0.01 -8.80 -3.84
N LYS A 137 0.02 -10.11 -4.05
CA LYS A 137 1.02 -10.83 -4.87
C LYS A 137 1.00 -10.39 -6.33
N TYR A 138 -0.20 -10.25 -6.92
CA TYR A 138 -0.33 -9.71 -8.27
C TYR A 138 0.27 -8.29 -8.37
N MET A 139 0.02 -7.44 -7.38
CA MET A 139 0.58 -6.08 -7.36
C MET A 139 2.09 -6.08 -7.23
N ASP A 140 2.67 -6.99 -6.45
CA ASP A 140 4.13 -7.13 -6.36
C ASP A 140 4.74 -7.58 -7.69
N GLU A 141 4.18 -8.62 -8.32
CA GLU A 141 4.61 -9.07 -9.64
C GLU A 141 4.46 -7.96 -10.70
N TYR A 142 3.34 -7.25 -10.68
CA TYR A 142 3.10 -6.13 -11.59
C TYR A 142 4.12 -5.00 -11.37
N ALA A 143 4.39 -4.65 -10.10
CA ALA A 143 5.38 -3.64 -9.77
C ALA A 143 6.77 -4.05 -10.27
N ASN A 144 7.16 -5.30 -10.10
CA ASN A 144 8.45 -5.84 -10.59
C ASN A 144 8.58 -5.73 -12.11
N LYS A 145 7.52 -6.04 -12.86
CA LYS A 145 7.47 -5.89 -14.33
C LYS A 145 7.42 -4.42 -14.77
N PHE A 146 6.72 -3.58 -14.02
CA PHE A 146 6.57 -2.16 -14.34
C PHE A 146 7.83 -1.36 -14.06
N ASN A 147 8.55 -1.64 -12.98
CA ASN A 147 9.71 -0.89 -12.54
C ASN A 147 10.85 -0.95 -13.57
N LYS A 148 11.48 0.20 -13.82
CA LYS A 148 12.57 0.34 -14.79
C LYS A 148 13.63 1.31 -14.28
N GLY A 149 14.89 1.01 -14.56
CA GLY A 149 16.05 1.84 -14.17
C GLY A 149 16.37 1.75 -12.69
N THR A 150 17.52 2.20 -12.26
CA THR A 150 17.95 2.24 -10.86
C THR A 150 17.72 3.61 -10.22
N ALA A 151 17.90 4.67 -10.99
CA ALA A 151 17.71 6.05 -10.57
C ALA A 151 17.26 6.91 -11.75
N ARG A 152 16.57 8.01 -11.44
CA ARG A 152 16.27 9.03 -12.47
C ARG A 152 17.56 9.70 -12.93
N SER A 153 17.65 10.00 -14.21
CA SER A 153 18.67 10.88 -14.74
C SER A 153 18.58 12.26 -14.07
N ARG A 154 19.70 12.93 -13.98
CA ARG A 154 19.74 14.30 -13.40
C ARG A 154 18.99 15.26 -14.30
N ASN A 155 18.34 16.24 -13.70
CA ASN A 155 17.74 17.34 -14.43
C ASN A 155 18.84 18.13 -15.17
N LYS A 156 18.76 18.18 -16.51
CA LYS A 156 19.76 18.85 -17.36
C LYS A 156 19.89 20.35 -17.03
N ASP A 157 18.78 21.00 -16.67
CA ASP A 157 18.79 22.43 -16.35
C ASP A 157 19.48 22.69 -15.00
N ILE A 158 19.26 21.82 -14.00
CA ILE A 158 20.05 21.88 -12.76
C ILE A 158 21.52 21.65 -13.01
N CYS A 159 21.88 20.72 -13.89
CA CYS A 159 23.29 20.50 -14.24
C CYS A 159 23.93 21.76 -14.84
N LYS A 160 23.23 22.44 -15.77
CA LYS A 160 23.69 23.72 -16.35
C LYS A 160 23.82 24.81 -15.30
N LEU A 161 22.81 24.95 -14.42
CA LEU A 161 22.85 25.94 -13.33
C LEU A 161 23.99 25.66 -12.35
N ASN A 162 24.22 24.40 -11.96
CA ASN A 162 25.34 24.05 -11.08
C ASN A 162 26.69 24.32 -11.74
N SER A 163 26.86 24.05 -13.04
CA SER A 163 28.08 24.42 -13.77
C SER A 163 28.31 25.92 -13.79
N ARG A 164 27.23 26.72 -13.98
CA ARG A 164 27.34 28.19 -13.93
C ARG A 164 27.67 28.69 -12.53
N VAL A 165 27.03 28.14 -11.48
CA VAL A 165 27.34 28.46 -10.07
C VAL A 165 28.80 28.15 -9.76
N HIS A 166 29.31 26.99 -10.20
CA HIS A 166 30.69 26.63 -9.98
C HIS A 166 31.68 27.61 -10.70
N TYR A 167 31.36 27.95 -11.94
CA TYR A 167 32.11 28.96 -12.70
C TYR A 167 32.13 30.33 -11.98
N LEU A 168 30.95 30.84 -11.57
CA LEU A 168 30.84 32.11 -10.88
C LEU A 168 31.62 32.13 -9.58
N LYS A 169 31.52 31.08 -8.75
CA LYS A 169 32.30 30.98 -7.48
C LYS A 169 33.79 31.06 -7.69
N ARG A 170 34.32 30.51 -8.77
CA ARG A 170 35.73 30.59 -9.09
C ARG A 170 36.12 31.98 -9.57
N ARG A 171 35.35 32.54 -10.51
CA ARG A 171 35.66 33.83 -11.16
C ARG A 171 35.51 35.04 -10.23
N ILE A 172 34.57 35.02 -9.28
CA ILE A 172 34.39 36.13 -8.30
C ILE A 172 35.67 36.42 -7.52
N ASN A 173 36.49 35.41 -7.28
CA ASN A 173 37.76 35.59 -6.56
C ASN A 173 38.90 36.13 -7.44
N GLU A 174 38.76 36.07 -8.76
CA GLU A 174 39.79 36.50 -9.75
C GLU A 174 39.50 37.89 -10.32
N VAL A 175 38.28 38.43 -10.13
CA VAL A 175 37.86 39.72 -10.72
C VAL A 175 38.16 40.86 -9.77
N GLU A 176 38.98 41.84 -10.23
CA GLU A 176 39.34 43.05 -9.46
C GLU A 176 38.29 44.17 -9.53
N ASP A 177 37.53 44.25 -10.65
CA ASP A 177 36.49 45.26 -10.83
C ASP A 177 35.30 44.99 -9.88
N VAL A 178 35.08 45.95 -8.97
CA VAL A 178 34.06 45.89 -7.93
C VAL A 178 32.65 45.78 -8.51
N ASN A 179 32.34 46.52 -9.59
CA ASN A 179 31.01 46.51 -10.21
C ASN A 179 30.72 45.19 -10.89
N VAL A 180 31.70 44.61 -11.59
CA VAL A 180 31.59 43.29 -12.22
C VAL A 180 31.44 42.20 -11.17
N ARG A 181 32.24 42.28 -10.09
CA ARG A 181 32.17 41.34 -8.96
C ARG A 181 30.77 41.34 -8.31
N THR A 182 30.21 42.53 -8.05
CA THR A 182 28.88 42.67 -7.44
C THR A 182 27.80 42.01 -8.30
N ARG A 183 27.80 42.27 -9.61
CA ARG A 183 26.84 41.60 -10.55
C ARG A 183 26.99 40.08 -10.55
N MET A 184 28.21 39.56 -10.47
CA MET A 184 28.46 38.11 -10.43
C MET A 184 27.95 37.49 -9.13
N VAL A 185 28.03 38.20 -8.00
CA VAL A 185 27.50 37.75 -6.71
C VAL A 185 25.96 37.71 -6.75
N GLU A 186 25.33 38.73 -7.32
CA GLU A 186 23.87 38.74 -7.52
C GLU A 186 23.40 37.60 -8.41
N GLU A 187 24.07 37.38 -9.54
CA GLU A 187 23.78 36.22 -10.43
C GLU A 187 23.96 34.90 -9.68
N LEU A 188 25.01 34.76 -8.89
CA LEU A 188 25.26 33.57 -8.09
C LEU A 188 24.11 33.28 -7.15
N HIS A 189 23.63 34.25 -6.41
CA HIS A 189 22.54 34.12 -5.47
C HIS A 189 21.22 33.76 -6.19
N GLU A 190 20.93 34.42 -7.32
CA GLU A 190 19.75 34.09 -8.16
C GLU A 190 19.76 32.61 -8.63
N LYS A 191 20.90 32.15 -9.16
CA LYS A 191 21.04 30.78 -9.64
C LYS A 191 20.93 29.76 -8.51
N GLN A 192 21.51 30.04 -7.35
CA GLN A 192 21.40 29.21 -6.15
C GLN A 192 19.93 29.10 -5.69
N LYS A 193 19.22 30.22 -5.61
CA LYS A 193 17.80 30.26 -5.25
C LYS A 193 16.97 29.42 -6.23
N ARG A 194 17.24 29.54 -7.53
CA ARG A 194 16.54 28.77 -8.57
C ARG A 194 16.78 27.27 -8.46
N ILE A 195 18.01 26.85 -8.14
CA ILE A 195 18.35 25.42 -7.94
C ILE A 195 17.52 24.82 -6.80
N LEU A 196 17.29 25.56 -5.71
CA LEU A 196 16.51 25.07 -4.56
C LEU A 196 15.04 24.84 -4.87
N THR A 197 14.48 25.51 -5.90
CA THR A 197 13.08 25.38 -6.31
C THR A 197 12.85 24.31 -7.38
N MET A 198 13.92 23.77 -7.97
CA MET A 198 13.82 22.82 -9.07
C MET A 198 14.00 21.37 -8.61
N PRO A 199 13.26 20.42 -9.18
CA PRO A 199 13.46 19.00 -8.89
C PRO A 199 14.84 18.54 -9.40
N SER A 200 15.61 17.86 -8.54
CA SER A 200 16.97 17.38 -8.85
C SER A 200 17.00 16.31 -9.94
N GLY A 201 15.96 15.50 -10.04
CA GLY A 201 15.81 14.45 -11.06
C GLY A 201 15.05 14.93 -12.29
N ASN A 202 15.30 14.28 -13.42
CA ASN A 202 14.52 14.49 -14.63
C ASN A 202 13.14 13.82 -14.47
N ASP A 203 12.12 14.63 -14.39
CA ASP A 203 10.77 14.19 -14.18
C ASP A 203 10.17 13.43 -15.39
N MET A 204 10.66 13.69 -16.57
CA MET A 204 10.24 13.08 -17.82
C MET A 204 11.20 11.97 -18.28
N ASP A 205 11.93 11.36 -17.35
CA ASP A 205 12.86 10.28 -17.68
C ASP A 205 12.10 9.00 -18.08
N VAL A 206 12.06 8.72 -19.37
CA VAL A 206 11.42 7.52 -19.96
C VAL A 206 12.10 6.21 -19.56
N ASN A 207 13.33 6.28 -19.05
CA ASN A 207 14.10 5.12 -18.63
C ASN A 207 13.99 4.83 -17.14
N PHE A 208 13.22 5.63 -16.41
CA PHE A 208 12.96 5.43 -14.99
C PHE A 208 11.47 5.48 -14.68
N ARG A 209 10.98 4.41 -14.09
CA ARG A 209 9.62 4.36 -13.54
C ARG A 209 9.58 3.46 -12.31
N ARG A 210 8.73 3.82 -11.35
CA ARG A 210 8.53 3.07 -10.10
C ARG A 210 7.05 3.03 -9.77
N LEU A 211 6.56 1.83 -9.51
CA LEU A 211 5.29 1.58 -8.86
C LEU A 211 5.57 1.13 -7.42
N LYS A 212 4.87 1.69 -6.49
CA LYS A 212 4.88 1.30 -5.08
C LYS A 212 3.44 1.09 -4.65
N TYR A 213 3.23 0.08 -3.84
CA TYR A 213 1.92 -0.35 -3.40
C TYR A 213 1.90 -0.52 -1.89
N VAL A 214 0.78 -0.21 -1.26
CA VAL A 214 0.50 -0.48 0.15
C VAL A 214 -1.01 -0.66 0.30
N ARG A 215 -1.42 -1.62 1.11
CA ARG A 215 -2.82 -1.90 1.44
C ARG A 215 -3.05 -1.83 2.95
N TYR A 216 -4.15 -1.20 3.31
CA TYR A 216 -4.68 -1.17 4.68
C TYR A 216 -6.14 -1.62 4.70
#